data_ec43fa946cc44e191b1d8a3ae2ee1fd8
#
_entry.id   ec43fa946cc44e191b1d8a3ae2ee1fd8
#
_cell.length_a   1.000
_cell.length_b   1.000
_cell.length_c   1.000
_cell.angle_alpha   90.00
_cell.angle_beta   90.00
_cell.angle_gamma   90.00
#
_symmetry.space_group_name_H-M   'P 1'
#
loop_
_entity.id
_entity.type
_entity.pdbx_description
1 polymer ?
#
loop_
_entity_poly.entity_id
_entity_poly.type
_entity_poly.pdbx_seq_one_letter_code
_entity_poly.pdbx_strand_id
1 'polypeptide(L)'
;LFRSRKRLKHSCDTHPVRRDGHSIGKRFDAEVRLPGAEPLTMGVFTGDAVDSANLWGRKTFDAVVTDAPYGVVHGSHSGSSRRRSPADLLREAVPVWAGQLRHGGALGMSWNTLGLSREDLVAILSDAGLTTLDDNPWRQFSHRVDSSIHRDLVVAVKS
;
A
#
# COMPACT_ATOMS: atom_id res chain seq x y z
N LEU A 1 14.54 -14.06 9.10
CA LEU A 1 14.36 -15.52 9.18
C LEU A 1 13.07 -15.81 9.94
N PHE A 2 12.05 -16.22 9.22
CA PHE A 2 10.79 -16.69 9.80
C PHE A 2 11.04 -18.07 10.42
N ARG A 3 11.35 -18.16 11.71
CA ARG A 3 11.33 -19.44 12.43
C ARG A 3 9.92 -19.68 12.95
N SER A 4 9.11 -20.38 12.18
CA SER A 4 7.86 -20.94 12.72
C SER A 4 8.18 -21.92 13.85
N ARG A 5 7.71 -21.65 15.07
CA ARG A 5 7.80 -22.61 16.19
C ARG A 5 7.01 -23.90 15.97
N LYS A 6 6.04 -23.86 15.05
CA LYS A 6 5.35 -25.03 14.54
C LYS A 6 6.00 -25.38 13.20
N ARG A 7 6.51 -26.59 13.03
CA ARG A 7 7.18 -27.07 11.82
C ARG A 7 6.22 -27.12 10.61
N LEU A 8 5.73 -25.95 10.18
CA LEU A 8 4.94 -25.85 8.97
C LEU A 8 5.86 -26.02 7.76
N LYS A 9 5.45 -26.83 6.81
CA LYS A 9 6.15 -26.96 5.52
C LYS A 9 6.06 -25.63 4.82
N HIS A 10 7.19 -25.09 4.42
CA HIS A 10 7.28 -23.82 3.69
C HIS A 10 8.41 -23.87 2.67
N SER A 11 8.27 -23.09 1.63
CA SER A 11 9.34 -22.75 0.67
C SER A 11 9.49 -21.22 0.65
N CYS A 12 10.69 -20.76 0.35
CA CYS A 12 10.92 -19.33 0.14
C CYS A 12 12.05 -19.14 -0.88
N ASP A 13 11.84 -18.16 -1.76
CA ASP A 13 12.77 -17.78 -2.82
C ASP A 13 12.95 -16.27 -2.85
N THR A 14 14.11 -15.81 -3.33
CA THR A 14 14.39 -14.38 -3.50
C THR A 14 14.83 -14.13 -4.94
N HIS A 15 14.16 -13.22 -5.60
CA HIS A 15 14.41 -12.87 -6.99
C HIS A 15 14.73 -11.37 -7.14
N PRO A 16 15.66 -10.99 -8.04
CA PRO A 16 15.79 -9.59 -8.44
C PRO A 16 14.55 -9.19 -9.25
N VAL A 17 13.99 -8.04 -8.94
CA VAL A 17 12.97 -7.40 -9.78
C VAL A 17 13.69 -6.49 -10.77
N ARG A 18 13.45 -6.67 -12.06
CA ARG A 18 14.09 -5.92 -13.12
C ARG A 18 13.06 -5.17 -13.95
N ARG A 19 13.40 -3.94 -14.36
CA ARG A 19 12.68 -3.13 -15.33
C ARG A 19 13.68 -2.59 -16.33
N ASP A 20 13.41 -2.77 -17.62
CA ASP A 20 14.28 -2.32 -18.72
C ASP A 20 15.75 -2.79 -18.56
N GLY A 21 15.95 -4.01 -18.07
CA GLY A 21 17.28 -4.59 -17.82
C GLY A 21 17.94 -4.16 -16.49
N HIS A 22 17.42 -3.15 -15.81
CA HIS A 22 17.95 -2.65 -14.54
C HIS A 22 17.25 -3.29 -13.35
N SER A 23 18.01 -3.59 -12.27
CA SER A 23 17.43 -4.07 -11.03
C SER A 23 16.77 -2.89 -10.30
N ILE A 24 15.45 -2.99 -10.08
CA ILE A 24 14.67 -1.98 -9.35
C ILE A 24 14.38 -2.40 -7.91
N GLY A 25 14.75 -3.63 -7.52
CA GLY A 25 14.55 -4.12 -6.18
C GLY A 25 14.71 -5.63 -6.07
N LYS A 26 14.31 -6.16 -4.91
CA LYS A 26 14.25 -7.60 -4.64
C LYS A 26 12.83 -7.99 -4.28
N ARG A 27 12.40 -9.15 -4.73
CA ARG A 27 11.17 -9.80 -4.35
C ARG A 27 11.49 -11.07 -3.58
N PHE A 28 10.87 -11.23 -2.44
CA PHE A 28 10.86 -12.44 -1.65
C PHE A 28 9.48 -13.08 -1.77
N ASP A 29 9.42 -14.32 -2.20
CA ASP A 29 8.19 -15.10 -2.27
C ASP A 29 8.27 -16.26 -1.29
N ALA A 30 7.20 -16.51 -0.56
CA ALA A 30 7.06 -17.63 0.35
C ALA A 30 5.71 -18.32 0.17
N GLU A 31 5.71 -19.64 0.32
CA GLU A 31 4.53 -20.47 0.39
C GLU A 31 4.54 -21.23 1.71
N VAL A 32 3.45 -21.16 2.46
CA VAL A 32 3.26 -21.88 3.72
C VAL A 32 2.12 -22.85 3.55
N ARG A 33 2.37 -24.14 3.76
CA ARG A 33 1.37 -25.20 3.68
C ARG A 33 0.77 -25.46 5.05
N LEU A 34 -0.52 -25.19 5.16
CA LEU A 34 -1.31 -25.47 6.35
C LEU A 34 -2.00 -26.83 6.20
N PRO A 35 -2.06 -27.66 7.26
CA PRO A 35 -2.79 -28.91 7.22
C PRO A 35 -4.29 -28.66 6.94
N GLY A 36 -4.83 -29.31 5.91
CA GLY A 36 -6.27 -29.23 5.58
C GLY A 36 -6.74 -27.90 4.98
N ALA A 37 -5.83 -27.04 4.52
CA ALA A 37 -6.16 -25.78 3.89
C ALA A 37 -5.31 -25.52 2.62
N GLU A 38 -5.78 -24.64 1.77
CA GLU A 38 -4.99 -24.15 0.63
C GLU A 38 -3.69 -23.47 1.11
N PRO A 39 -2.61 -23.56 0.33
CA PRO A 39 -1.36 -22.91 0.67
C PRO A 39 -1.52 -21.39 0.78
N LEU A 40 -0.95 -20.81 1.82
CA LEU A 40 -0.82 -19.35 1.94
C LEU A 40 0.41 -18.89 1.19
N THR A 41 0.24 -17.93 0.28
CA THR A 41 1.33 -17.30 -0.44
C THR A 41 1.59 -15.90 0.10
N MET A 42 2.86 -15.55 0.26
CA MET A 42 3.30 -14.24 0.68
C MET A 42 4.39 -13.75 -0.29
N GLY A 43 4.31 -12.52 -0.71
CA GLY A 43 5.36 -11.85 -1.46
C GLY A 43 5.73 -10.54 -0.77
N VAL A 44 7.02 -10.27 -0.64
CA VAL A 44 7.54 -9.01 -0.09
C VAL A 44 8.56 -8.45 -1.08
N PHE A 45 8.46 -7.18 -1.41
CA PHE A 45 9.39 -6.53 -2.31
C PHE A 45 9.59 -5.06 -1.95
N THR A 46 10.70 -4.51 -2.41
CA THR A 46 10.96 -3.07 -2.38
C THR A 46 10.78 -2.50 -3.78
N GLY A 47 10.07 -1.39 -3.91
CA GLY A 47 9.82 -0.75 -5.20
C GLY A 47 8.96 0.49 -5.05
N ASP A 48 8.72 1.18 -6.16
CA ASP A 48 7.78 2.29 -6.18
C ASP A 48 6.35 1.75 -6.07
N ALA A 49 5.53 2.38 -5.24
CA ALA A 49 4.14 2.01 -5.03
C ALA A 49 3.28 2.07 -6.32
N VAL A 50 3.64 2.97 -7.24
CA VAL A 50 2.99 3.09 -8.55
C VAL A 50 3.30 1.91 -9.49
N ASP A 51 4.36 1.17 -9.22
CA ASP A 51 4.76 -0.02 -9.97
C ASP A 51 4.18 -1.33 -9.40
N SER A 52 3.35 -1.27 -8.37
CA SER A 52 2.84 -2.47 -7.67
C SER A 52 2.14 -3.45 -8.61
N ALA A 53 1.41 -2.98 -9.62
CA ALA A 53 0.77 -3.84 -10.61
C ALA A 53 1.78 -4.63 -11.46
N ASN A 54 2.93 -4.06 -11.77
CA ASN A 54 4.01 -4.74 -12.50
C ASN A 54 4.66 -5.84 -11.66
N LEU A 55 4.67 -5.68 -10.34
CA LEU A 55 5.27 -6.61 -9.39
C LEU A 55 4.35 -7.79 -9.06
N TRP A 56 3.05 -7.57 -8.99
CA TRP A 56 2.04 -8.58 -8.69
C TRP A 56 1.36 -9.17 -9.93
N GLY A 57 1.53 -8.55 -11.09
CA GLY A 57 0.88 -8.95 -12.34
C GLY A 57 -0.64 -8.77 -12.27
N ARG A 58 -1.38 -9.75 -12.80
CA ARG A 58 -2.86 -9.71 -12.85
C ARG A 58 -3.55 -10.17 -11.54
N LYS A 59 -2.81 -10.33 -10.44
CA LYS A 59 -3.42 -10.72 -9.16
C LYS A 59 -4.30 -9.60 -8.65
N THR A 60 -5.50 -9.97 -8.17
CA THR A 60 -6.40 -9.09 -7.44
C THR A 60 -6.39 -9.45 -5.96
N PHE A 61 -6.68 -8.45 -5.13
CA PHE A 61 -6.64 -8.57 -3.68
C PHE A 61 -7.99 -8.19 -3.07
N ASP A 62 -8.29 -8.76 -1.92
CA ASP A 62 -9.46 -8.40 -1.11
C ASP A 62 -9.28 -7.05 -0.43
N ALA A 63 -8.05 -6.72 -0.07
CA ALA A 63 -7.72 -5.46 0.58
C ALA A 63 -6.34 -4.95 0.19
N VAL A 64 -6.22 -3.63 0.12
CA VAL A 64 -4.97 -2.87 0.12
C VAL A 64 -4.92 -2.09 1.41
N VAL A 65 -3.86 -2.26 2.20
CA VAL A 65 -3.66 -1.49 3.44
C VAL A 65 -2.31 -0.80 3.36
N THR A 66 -2.29 0.51 3.58
CA THR A 66 -1.09 1.32 3.46
C THR A 66 -1.02 2.43 4.50
N ASP A 67 0.21 2.81 4.84
CA ASP A 67 0.52 4.03 5.57
C ASP A 67 1.16 5.00 4.58
N ALA A 68 0.44 6.05 4.20
CA ALA A 68 0.89 7.00 3.19
C ALA A 68 2.05 7.84 3.73
N PRO A 69 3.02 8.25 2.88
CA PRO A 69 4.12 9.10 3.34
C PRO A 69 3.60 10.44 3.86
N TYR A 70 4.06 10.84 5.04
CA TYR A 70 3.58 12.03 5.75
C TYR A 70 4.14 13.35 5.21
N GLY A 71 4.97 13.33 4.16
CA GLY A 71 5.59 14.53 3.60
C GLY A 71 6.67 15.15 4.49
N VAL A 72 6.98 14.54 5.63
CA VAL A 72 8.03 15.01 6.54
C VAL A 72 9.40 14.65 5.94
N VAL A 73 10.20 15.67 5.69
CA VAL A 73 11.54 15.52 5.11
C VAL A 73 12.46 14.91 6.18
N HIS A 74 12.59 13.60 6.22
CA HIS A 74 13.76 13.00 6.85
C HIS A 74 14.95 13.23 5.93
N GLY A 75 15.92 14.03 6.43
CA GLY A 75 17.09 14.44 5.67
C GLY A 75 17.90 13.26 5.14
N SER A 76 17.76 12.97 3.87
CA SER A 76 18.75 12.22 3.12
C SER A 76 19.18 13.06 1.94
N HIS A 77 20.41 13.56 2.02
CA HIS A 77 21.09 14.22 0.93
C HIS A 77 21.43 13.17 -0.13
N SER A 78 20.65 13.08 -1.19
CA SER A 78 21.13 12.54 -2.46
C SER A 78 20.16 12.88 -3.59
N GLY A 79 20.65 13.63 -4.55
CA GLY A 79 20.21 13.63 -5.94
C GLY A 79 18.84 14.24 -6.25
N SER A 80 18.80 15.07 -7.23
CA SER A 80 17.72 15.82 -7.86
C SER A 80 16.49 14.99 -8.30
N SER A 81 15.90 14.18 -7.46
CA SER A 81 14.56 13.68 -7.70
C SER A 81 13.58 14.72 -7.19
N ARG A 82 12.78 15.29 -8.08
CA ARG A 82 11.64 16.15 -7.78
C ARG A 82 10.80 15.44 -6.73
N ARG A 83 10.82 15.94 -5.49
CA ARG A 83 10.01 15.38 -4.39
C ARG A 83 8.56 15.55 -4.78
N ARG A 84 7.89 14.43 -5.07
CA ARG A 84 6.44 14.42 -5.27
C ARG A 84 5.76 14.83 -3.98
N SER A 85 4.75 15.69 -4.06
CA SER A 85 3.90 15.94 -2.91
C SER A 85 3.15 14.65 -2.54
N PRO A 86 2.71 14.47 -1.27
CA PRO A 86 1.88 13.33 -0.91
C PRO A 86 0.64 13.18 -1.81
N ALA A 87 0.03 14.30 -2.20
CA ALA A 87 -1.11 14.32 -3.12
C ALA A 87 -0.75 13.80 -4.51
N ASP A 88 0.39 14.21 -5.07
CA ASP A 88 0.81 13.78 -6.41
C ASP A 88 1.14 12.28 -6.42
N LEU A 89 1.82 11.80 -5.38
CA LEU A 89 2.07 10.36 -5.23
C LEU A 89 0.75 9.57 -5.19
N LEU A 90 -0.23 10.03 -4.40
CA LEU A 90 -1.50 9.32 -4.27
C LEU A 90 -2.34 9.38 -5.54
N ARG A 91 -2.32 10.48 -6.30
CA ARG A 91 -2.98 10.56 -7.62
C ARG A 91 -2.42 9.54 -8.61
N GLU A 92 -1.13 9.20 -8.51
CA GLU A 92 -0.51 8.18 -9.35
C GLU A 92 -0.74 6.75 -8.81
N ALA A 93 -0.63 6.53 -7.51
CA ALA A 93 -0.65 5.21 -6.90
C ALA A 93 -2.08 4.66 -6.70
N VAL A 94 -3.04 5.50 -6.30
CA VAL A 94 -4.41 5.05 -5.98
C VAL A 94 -5.12 4.39 -7.15
N PRO A 95 -5.05 4.89 -8.40
CA PRO A 95 -5.62 4.18 -9.55
C PRO A 95 -5.01 2.80 -9.78
N VAL A 96 -3.70 2.64 -9.55
CA VAL A 96 -3.02 1.36 -9.67
C VAL A 96 -3.53 0.39 -8.60
N TRP A 97 -3.64 0.82 -7.36
CA TRP A 97 -4.16 -0.01 -6.26
C TRP A 97 -5.63 -0.35 -6.43
N ALA A 98 -6.45 0.60 -6.90
CA ALA A 98 -7.85 0.34 -7.23
C ALA A 98 -7.97 -0.72 -8.34
N GLY A 99 -7.08 -0.69 -9.35
CA GLY A 99 -7.00 -1.72 -10.39
C GLY A 99 -6.66 -3.11 -9.84
N GLN A 100 -5.93 -3.18 -8.74
CA GLN A 100 -5.55 -4.44 -8.08
C GLN A 100 -6.57 -4.94 -7.05
N LEU A 101 -7.56 -4.14 -6.67
CA LEU A 101 -8.67 -4.61 -5.84
C LEU A 101 -9.70 -5.36 -6.67
N ARG A 102 -10.26 -6.46 -6.14
CA ARG A 102 -11.46 -7.07 -6.68
C ARG A 102 -12.69 -6.19 -6.41
N HIS A 103 -13.81 -6.43 -7.10
CA HIS A 103 -15.09 -5.83 -6.75
C HIS A 103 -15.45 -6.13 -5.30
N GLY A 104 -15.92 -5.14 -4.56
CA GLY A 104 -16.16 -5.22 -3.13
C GLY A 104 -14.90 -5.28 -2.27
N GLY A 105 -13.71 -5.23 -2.86
CA GLY A 105 -12.45 -5.10 -2.13
C GLY A 105 -12.28 -3.71 -1.54
N ALA A 106 -11.49 -3.60 -0.46
CA ALA A 106 -11.35 -2.36 0.29
C ALA A 106 -9.91 -1.83 0.30
N LEU A 107 -9.78 -0.50 0.27
CA LEU A 107 -8.54 0.21 0.54
C LEU A 107 -8.64 0.87 1.91
N GLY A 108 -7.69 0.56 2.81
CA GLY A 108 -7.51 1.25 4.08
C GLY A 108 -6.19 2.02 4.08
N MET A 109 -6.23 3.30 4.41
CA MET A 109 -5.05 4.15 4.38
C MET A 109 -4.99 5.05 5.60
N SER A 110 -3.83 5.12 6.24
CA SER A 110 -3.51 6.20 7.18
C SER A 110 -2.69 7.28 6.48
N TRP A 111 -2.91 8.55 6.85
CA TRP A 111 -2.17 9.66 6.27
C TRP A 111 -2.06 10.83 7.25
N ASN A 112 -1.22 11.83 6.90
CA ASN A 112 -1.10 13.08 7.64
C ASN A 112 -2.04 14.14 7.06
N THR A 113 -3.06 14.53 7.83
CA THR A 113 -4.08 15.52 7.41
C THR A 113 -3.51 16.93 7.24
N LEU A 114 -2.34 17.22 7.84
CA LEU A 114 -1.65 18.50 7.65
C LEU A 114 -1.02 18.62 6.24
N GLY A 115 -0.71 17.49 5.60
CA GLY A 115 -0.12 17.47 4.26
C GLY A 115 -1.13 17.29 3.13
N LEU A 116 -2.31 16.75 3.42
CA LEU A 116 -3.39 16.52 2.47
C LEU A 116 -4.72 16.52 3.22
N SER A 117 -5.65 17.36 2.81
CA SER A 117 -6.99 17.40 3.43
C SER A 117 -7.77 16.10 3.19
N ARG A 118 -8.75 15.81 4.04
CA ARG A 118 -9.61 14.63 3.84
C ARG A 118 -10.42 14.77 2.55
N GLU A 119 -10.90 15.97 2.25
CA GLU A 119 -11.67 16.28 1.07
C GLU A 119 -10.90 16.00 -0.21
N ASP A 120 -9.64 16.45 -0.28
CA ASP A 120 -8.76 16.18 -1.42
C ASP A 120 -8.43 14.69 -1.56
N LEU A 121 -8.22 14.00 -0.44
CA LEU A 121 -7.99 12.55 -0.45
C LEU A 121 -9.22 11.79 -0.94
N VAL A 122 -10.41 12.15 -0.46
CA VAL A 122 -11.68 11.53 -0.90
C VAL A 122 -11.90 11.76 -2.39
N ALA A 123 -11.58 12.94 -2.92
CA ALA A 123 -11.63 13.20 -4.36
C ALA A 123 -10.71 12.27 -5.15
N ILE A 124 -9.45 12.10 -4.71
CA ILE A 124 -8.49 11.18 -5.35
C ILE A 124 -9.02 9.73 -5.35
N LEU A 125 -9.62 9.29 -4.24
CA LEU A 125 -10.19 7.94 -4.14
C LEU A 125 -11.40 7.77 -5.06
N SER A 126 -12.28 8.76 -5.10
CA SER A 126 -13.47 8.77 -5.95
C SER A 126 -13.13 8.75 -7.43
N ASP A 127 -12.15 9.54 -7.85
CA ASP A 127 -11.65 9.59 -9.24
C ASP A 127 -11.08 8.23 -9.69
N ALA A 128 -10.61 7.42 -8.75
CA ALA A 128 -10.14 6.05 -9.00
C ALA A 128 -11.24 4.98 -8.91
N GLY A 129 -12.50 5.35 -8.74
CA GLY A 129 -13.64 4.44 -8.64
C GLY A 129 -13.79 3.77 -7.27
N LEU A 130 -13.30 4.41 -6.21
CA LEU A 130 -13.45 3.93 -4.85
C LEU A 130 -14.47 4.79 -4.10
N THR A 131 -15.41 4.16 -3.41
CA THR A 131 -16.41 4.81 -2.57
C THR A 131 -15.96 4.83 -1.12
N THR A 132 -15.72 6.02 -0.57
CA THR A 132 -15.27 6.19 0.82
C THR A 132 -16.39 5.88 1.80
N LEU A 133 -16.06 5.18 2.88
CA LEU A 133 -16.95 4.96 4.01
C LEU A 133 -16.86 6.18 4.95
N ASP A 134 -17.94 6.94 5.05
CA ASP A 134 -17.98 8.19 5.82
C ASP A 134 -18.93 8.18 7.01
N ASP A 135 -19.64 7.08 7.26
CA ASP A 135 -20.46 6.88 8.44
C ASP A 135 -19.62 6.52 9.66
N ASN A 136 -20.20 6.59 10.86
CA ASN A 136 -19.55 6.05 12.06
C ASN A 136 -19.39 4.53 11.96
N PRO A 137 -18.23 3.96 12.36
CA PRO A 137 -17.10 4.63 13.07
C PRO A 137 -16.01 5.20 12.17
N TRP A 138 -16.18 5.23 10.84
CA TRP A 138 -15.13 5.50 9.87
C TRP A 138 -14.55 6.92 9.88
N ARG A 139 -15.19 7.84 10.63
CA ARG A 139 -14.72 9.22 10.84
C ARG A 139 -14.09 9.48 12.21
N GLN A 140 -13.83 8.46 13.02
CA GLN A 140 -13.41 8.62 14.41
C GLN A 140 -11.95 8.22 14.67
N PHE A 141 -11.10 8.19 13.64
CA PHE A 141 -9.70 7.74 13.77
C PHE A 141 -8.69 8.87 13.86
N SER A 142 -9.14 10.11 13.70
CA SER A 142 -8.28 11.29 13.70
C SER A 142 -7.65 11.49 15.07
N HIS A 143 -6.32 11.61 15.11
CA HIS A 143 -5.57 11.87 16.34
C HIS A 143 -4.24 12.58 16.04
N ARG A 144 -3.78 13.36 17.03
CA ARG A 144 -2.49 14.02 16.97
C ARG A 144 -1.39 13.05 17.39
N VAL A 145 -0.33 12.96 16.59
CA VAL A 145 0.88 12.21 16.89
C VAL A 145 1.95 13.13 17.47
N ASP A 146 2.23 14.26 16.78
CA ASP A 146 3.14 15.31 17.24
C ASP A 146 2.75 16.68 16.64
N SER A 147 3.66 17.66 16.67
CA SER A 147 3.39 19.00 16.11
C SER A 147 3.29 19.03 14.60
N SER A 148 3.88 18.06 13.89
CA SER A 148 3.98 17.97 12.43
C SER A 148 3.09 16.89 11.82
N ILE A 149 2.50 16.02 12.66
CA ILE A 149 1.71 14.87 12.23
C ILE A 149 0.36 14.86 12.96
N HIS A 150 -0.69 15.06 12.17
CA HIS A 150 -2.06 14.79 12.57
C HIS A 150 -2.61 13.65 11.70
N ARG A 151 -2.67 12.47 12.29
CA ARG A 151 -3.03 11.24 11.57
C ARG A 151 -4.54 11.04 11.54
N ASP A 152 -5.04 10.60 10.41
CA ASP A 152 -6.39 10.06 10.27
C ASP A 152 -6.35 8.76 9.45
N LEU A 153 -7.48 8.08 9.34
CA LEU A 153 -7.65 6.82 8.63
C LEU A 153 -8.87 6.90 7.72
N VAL A 154 -8.70 6.51 6.47
CA VAL A 154 -9.79 6.37 5.50
C VAL A 154 -9.93 4.92 5.07
N VAL A 155 -11.17 4.51 4.86
CA VAL A 155 -11.51 3.24 4.21
C VAL A 155 -12.40 3.53 3.02
N ALA A 156 -12.07 2.95 1.88
CA ALA A 156 -12.86 3.05 0.66
C ALA A 156 -13.04 1.69 -0.01
N VAL A 157 -14.18 1.46 -0.63
CA VAL A 157 -14.55 0.18 -1.24
C VAL A 157 -14.65 0.35 -2.75
N LYS A 158 -14.16 -0.64 -3.48
CA LYS A 158 -14.30 -0.69 -4.94
C LYS A 158 -15.71 -1.16 -5.31
N SER A 159 -16.42 -0.32 -6.00
CA SER A 159 -17.76 -0.61 -6.55
C SER A 159 -17.69 -1.61 -7.68
#